data_7c90071b56e5093656a55c634dbeca71
#
_entry.id   7c90071b56e5093656a55c634dbeca71
#
_cell.length_a   1.000
_cell.length_b   1.000
_cell.length_c   1.000
_cell.angle_alpha   90.00
_cell.angle_beta   90.00
_cell.angle_gamma   90.00
#
_symmetry.space_group_name_H-M   'P 1'
#
loop_
_entity.id
_entity.type
_entity.pdbx_description
1 polymer ?
#
loop_
_entity_poly.entity_id
_entity_poly.type
_entity_poly.pdbx_seq_one_letter_code
_entity_poly.pdbx_strand_id
1 'polypeptide(L)'
;MEQELILYNSADGKSSVSLLARDGSVWLNQMQLAELFATSVPNISQHINNILKESELDSNSTIKYFLTVATNGKPYQVKFYSLEMILAVGFRVRSIRGVQFRQWANRNLAEYLRKGFVIDDERLKNPDGRPDHFDELLARIRDIRASEKRFYQKVRDLFALSSDYDKTDKATQMFYAETQNKLLYAVTGQTSAEIVTTRADADAPNMGLTSWKGAVVRKQDVIIAKNYLTHDELDSLNRLVVIFLETAEFRAKNRKDLTMNFWRENVDKILLSNDQRLLSNAGMVRKEHKDEFAYQVYEEFNARRKRKEAIEADREDMEQLKELEN
;
A
#
# COMPACT_ATOMS: atom_id res chain seq x y z
N MET A 1 0.13 29.37 -7.24
CA MET A 1 -0.88 29.64 -6.23
C MET A 1 -0.42 29.01 -4.95
N GLU A 2 -0.25 29.80 -3.88
CA GLU A 2 0.09 29.29 -2.57
C GLU A 2 -1.16 28.61 -2.00
N GLN A 3 -1.12 27.31 -1.77
CA GLN A 3 -2.21 26.57 -1.16
C GLN A 3 -2.03 26.57 0.36
N GLU A 4 -3.07 27.02 1.06
CA GLU A 4 -3.13 27.00 2.52
C GLU A 4 -3.44 25.57 3.02
N LEU A 5 -2.51 24.95 3.71
CA LEU A 5 -2.70 23.63 4.34
C LEU A 5 -2.92 23.82 5.85
N ILE A 6 -4.04 23.37 6.38
CA ILE A 6 -4.32 23.42 7.82
C ILE A 6 -3.79 22.15 8.47
N LEU A 7 -2.71 22.24 9.29
CA LEU A 7 -2.18 21.08 10.02
C LEU A 7 -3.09 20.61 11.16
N TYR A 8 -3.70 21.53 11.89
CA TYR A 8 -4.75 21.23 12.86
C TYR A 8 -5.55 22.47 13.22
N ASN A 9 -6.82 22.28 13.54
CA ASN A 9 -7.63 23.32 14.15
C ASN A 9 -7.46 23.28 15.67
N SER A 10 -7.21 24.43 16.30
CA SER A 10 -7.27 24.51 17.77
C SER A 10 -8.70 24.16 18.26
N ALA A 11 -8.81 23.61 19.47
CA ALA A 11 -10.07 23.18 20.05
C ALA A 11 -11.12 24.34 20.18
N ASP A 12 -10.66 25.58 20.11
CA ASP A 12 -11.47 26.81 20.15
C ASP A 12 -11.82 27.37 18.76
N GLY A 13 -11.40 26.70 17.68
CA GLY A 13 -11.65 27.09 16.29
C GLY A 13 -10.97 28.40 15.85
N LYS A 14 -10.15 29.03 16.71
CA LYS A 14 -9.59 30.38 16.49
C LYS A 14 -8.20 30.42 15.87
N SER A 15 -7.56 29.27 15.66
CA SER A 15 -6.23 29.20 15.09
C SER A 15 -6.20 28.16 13.98
N SER A 16 -6.40 28.63 12.75
CA SER A 16 -5.91 27.96 11.55
C SER A 16 -4.53 28.53 11.24
N VAL A 17 -3.49 27.72 11.23
CA VAL A 17 -2.17 28.17 10.80
C VAL A 17 -2.07 27.91 9.32
N SER A 18 -1.98 28.99 8.53
CA SER A 18 -1.73 28.93 7.10
C SER A 18 -0.35 28.35 6.83
N LEU A 19 -0.30 27.19 6.22
CA LEU A 19 0.93 26.50 5.89
C LEU A 19 1.18 26.60 4.39
N LEU A 20 2.38 27.02 4.03
CA LEU A 20 2.86 26.99 2.64
C LEU A 20 3.03 25.54 2.18
N ALA A 21 2.11 25.06 1.36
CA ALA A 21 2.30 23.81 0.65
C ALA A 21 3.15 24.08 -0.61
N ARG A 22 4.39 23.58 -0.63
CA ARG A 22 5.24 23.57 -1.83
C ARG A 22 5.68 22.13 -2.10
N ASP A 23 5.67 21.74 -3.36
CA ASP A 23 6.08 20.40 -3.79
C ASP A 23 5.29 19.25 -3.10
N GLY A 24 4.01 19.45 -2.79
CA GLY A 24 3.16 18.45 -2.14
C GLY A 24 3.43 18.24 -0.64
N SER A 25 4.31 19.05 -0.02
CA SER A 25 4.66 18.97 1.40
C SER A 25 4.57 20.34 2.08
N VAL A 26 4.56 20.33 3.42
CA VAL A 26 4.48 21.51 4.26
C VAL A 26 5.86 21.98 4.68
N TRP A 27 6.13 23.26 4.51
CA TRP A 27 7.38 23.89 4.89
C TRP A 27 7.12 25.17 5.69
N LEU A 28 7.73 25.31 6.87
CA LEU A 28 7.62 26.48 7.74
C LEU A 28 9.00 27.06 8.06
N ASN A 29 9.10 28.38 8.14
CA ASN A 29 10.26 29.03 8.73
C ASN A 29 10.15 29.10 10.25
N GLN A 30 11.24 29.55 10.94
CA GLN A 30 11.25 29.64 12.40
C GLN A 30 10.23 30.62 12.99
N MET A 31 9.88 31.69 12.28
CA MET A 31 8.85 32.62 12.73
C MET A 31 7.46 31.98 12.70
N GLN A 32 7.15 31.30 11.61
CA GLN A 32 5.91 30.55 11.46
C GLN A 32 5.78 29.41 12.48
N LEU A 33 6.89 28.71 12.76
CA LEU A 33 6.93 27.70 13.83
C LEU A 33 6.69 28.29 15.22
N ALA A 34 7.28 29.46 15.50
CA ALA A 34 7.08 30.15 16.76
C ALA A 34 5.61 30.62 16.94
N GLU A 35 4.98 31.08 15.88
CA GLU A 35 3.57 31.43 15.83
C GLU A 35 2.68 30.19 16.01
N LEU A 36 2.94 29.12 15.24
CA LEU A 36 2.21 27.85 15.30
C LEU A 36 2.15 27.32 16.73
N PHE A 37 3.29 27.27 17.41
CA PHE A 37 3.41 26.70 18.75
C PHE A 37 3.28 27.73 19.87
N ALA A 38 2.97 29.00 19.57
CA ALA A 38 2.87 30.10 20.54
C ALA A 38 4.08 30.16 21.49
N THR A 39 5.27 30.25 20.90
CA THR A 39 6.55 30.34 21.62
C THR A 39 7.50 31.32 20.94
N SER A 40 8.71 31.50 21.44
CA SER A 40 9.69 32.41 20.85
C SER A 40 10.54 31.74 19.78
N VAL A 41 11.02 32.53 18.80
CA VAL A 41 11.95 32.06 17.76
C VAL A 41 13.24 31.44 18.34
N PRO A 42 13.88 32.02 19.41
CA PRO A 42 15.03 31.38 20.03
C PRO A 42 14.74 29.98 20.59
N ASN A 43 13.54 29.78 21.17
CA ASN A 43 13.13 28.48 21.70
C ASN A 43 12.97 27.46 20.55
N ILE A 44 12.34 27.85 19.44
CA ILE A 44 12.25 27.01 18.22
C ILE A 44 13.65 26.66 17.71
N SER A 45 14.55 27.64 17.60
CA SER A 45 15.94 27.43 17.15
C SER A 45 16.67 26.43 18.04
N GLN A 46 16.50 26.50 19.36
CA GLN A 46 17.08 25.57 20.29
C GLN A 46 16.57 24.13 20.09
N HIS A 47 15.27 23.95 19.89
CA HIS A 47 14.69 22.63 19.62
C HIS A 47 15.21 22.04 18.31
N ILE A 48 15.24 22.83 17.22
CA ILE A 48 15.78 22.41 15.94
C ILE A 48 17.25 21.98 16.06
N ASN A 49 18.07 22.79 16.71
CA ASN A 49 19.48 22.46 16.90
C ASN A 49 19.68 21.15 17.72
N ASN A 50 18.85 20.91 18.73
CA ASN A 50 18.91 19.67 19.52
C ASN A 50 18.50 18.46 18.68
N ILE A 51 17.44 18.56 17.89
CA ILE A 51 16.97 17.50 16.99
C ILE A 51 18.09 17.08 16.01
N LEU A 52 18.74 18.06 15.38
CA LEU A 52 19.85 17.81 14.47
C LEU A 52 21.10 17.26 15.17
N LYS A 53 21.43 17.78 16.34
CA LYS A 53 22.58 17.32 17.15
C LYS A 53 22.41 15.89 17.64
N GLU A 54 21.19 15.51 17.99
CA GLU A 54 20.82 14.16 18.44
C GLU A 54 20.65 13.19 17.25
N SER A 55 20.83 13.67 16.02
CA SER A 55 20.63 12.88 14.78
C SER A 55 19.24 12.25 14.67
N GLU A 56 18.21 12.89 15.30
CA GLU A 56 16.83 12.45 15.16
C GLU A 56 16.31 12.65 13.74
N LEU A 57 16.75 13.75 13.08
CA LEU A 57 16.48 14.07 11.69
C LEU A 57 17.74 14.53 10.96
N ASP A 58 17.83 14.21 9.66
CA ASP A 58 18.92 14.70 8.80
C ASP A 58 18.64 16.11 8.27
N SER A 59 19.65 16.97 8.32
CA SER A 59 19.56 18.35 7.85
C SER A 59 19.32 18.47 6.34
N ASN A 60 19.87 17.55 5.53
CA ASN A 60 19.77 17.62 4.07
C ASN A 60 18.34 17.35 3.56
N SER A 61 17.60 16.49 4.27
CA SER A 61 16.21 16.14 3.94
C SER A 61 15.18 17.08 4.57
N THR A 62 15.51 17.74 5.69
CA THR A 62 14.53 18.49 6.49
C THR A 62 14.70 20.01 6.46
N ILE A 63 15.76 20.53 5.79
CA ILE A 63 15.99 21.97 5.64
C ILE A 63 16.12 22.34 4.17
N LYS A 64 15.35 23.32 3.72
CA LYS A 64 15.47 23.96 2.40
C LYS A 64 15.63 25.47 2.55
N TYR A 65 16.27 26.08 1.56
CA TYR A 65 16.42 27.52 1.47
C TYR A 65 15.52 28.06 0.37
N PHE A 66 14.65 29.00 0.70
CA PHE A 66 13.83 29.69 -0.29
C PHE A 66 14.19 31.17 -0.35
N LEU A 67 14.19 31.72 -1.57
CA LEU A 67 14.33 33.15 -1.80
C LEU A 67 13.00 33.85 -1.41
N THR A 68 13.09 34.80 -0.50
CA THR A 68 11.99 35.67 -0.08
C THR A 68 12.36 37.11 -0.37
N VAL A 69 11.39 37.93 -0.79
CA VAL A 69 11.61 39.34 -1.05
C VAL A 69 11.21 40.14 0.20
N ALA A 70 12.15 40.90 0.73
CA ALA A 70 11.89 41.81 1.85
C ALA A 70 11.01 42.99 1.40
N THR A 71 10.41 43.72 2.35
CA THR A 71 9.61 44.93 2.10
C THR A 71 10.36 46.02 1.35
N ASN A 72 11.70 46.02 1.37
CA ASN A 72 12.56 46.93 0.63
C ASN A 72 12.95 46.43 -0.77
N GLY A 73 12.33 45.32 -1.27
CA GLY A 73 12.54 44.74 -2.59
C GLY A 73 13.80 43.87 -2.73
N LYS A 74 14.62 43.71 -1.68
CA LYS A 74 15.84 42.90 -1.74
C LYS A 74 15.53 41.42 -1.52
N PRO A 75 16.00 40.50 -2.38
CA PRO A 75 15.88 39.07 -2.14
C PRO A 75 16.84 38.63 -1.05
N TYR A 76 16.36 37.75 -0.16
CA TYR A 76 17.19 37.08 0.84
C TYR A 76 16.77 35.61 0.99
N GLN A 77 17.70 34.78 1.42
CA GLN A 77 17.43 33.36 1.62
C GLN A 77 16.91 33.13 3.04
N VAL A 78 15.78 32.42 3.14
CA VAL A 78 15.18 32.00 4.39
C VAL A 78 15.22 30.48 4.52
N LYS A 79 15.58 29.98 5.69
CA LYS A 79 15.50 28.56 6.02
C LYS A 79 14.07 28.16 6.28
N PHE A 80 13.62 27.11 5.60
CA PHE A 80 12.35 26.45 5.86
C PHE A 80 12.60 25.02 6.29
N TYR A 81 11.72 24.52 7.12
CA TYR A 81 11.79 23.22 7.78
C TYR A 81 10.63 22.36 7.33
N SER A 82 10.90 21.11 7.05
CA SER A 82 9.93 20.13 6.54
C SER A 82 8.87 19.76 7.57
N LEU A 83 7.83 19.04 7.14
CA LEU A 83 6.77 18.54 8.02
C LEU A 83 7.34 17.68 9.16
N GLU A 84 8.34 16.84 8.89
CA GLU A 84 8.98 16.00 9.90
C GLU A 84 9.63 16.84 11.01
N MET A 85 10.32 17.93 10.64
CA MET A 85 10.90 18.85 11.59
C MET A 85 9.81 19.59 12.39
N ILE A 86 8.72 20.00 11.76
CA ILE A 86 7.57 20.64 12.41
C ILE A 86 6.98 19.70 13.48
N LEU A 87 6.79 18.43 13.14
CA LEU A 87 6.28 17.42 14.06
C LEU A 87 7.24 17.18 15.23
N ALA A 88 8.54 17.01 14.96
CA ALA A 88 9.57 16.80 15.99
C ALA A 88 9.64 17.98 16.99
N VAL A 89 9.59 19.22 16.51
CA VAL A 89 9.52 20.43 17.34
C VAL A 89 8.24 20.42 18.18
N GLY A 90 7.09 20.07 17.60
CA GLY A 90 5.80 20.01 18.29
C GLY A 90 5.76 19.05 19.47
N PHE A 91 6.50 17.93 19.39
CA PHE A 91 6.64 17.00 20.51
C PHE A 91 7.52 17.55 21.65
N ARG A 92 8.42 18.50 21.39
CA ARG A 92 9.39 19.04 22.36
C ARG A 92 8.97 20.37 23.00
N VAL A 93 8.17 21.18 22.30
CA VAL A 93 7.78 22.52 22.78
C VAL A 93 6.85 22.45 23.99
N ARG A 94 7.21 23.24 25.06
CA ARG A 94 6.46 23.31 26.33
C ARG A 94 5.49 24.50 26.36
N SER A 95 4.63 24.62 25.35
CA SER A 95 3.58 25.64 25.29
C SER A 95 2.20 25.00 25.37
N ILE A 96 1.15 25.82 25.60
CA ILE A 96 -0.25 25.37 25.59
C ILE A 96 -0.57 24.74 24.22
N ARG A 97 -0.14 25.37 23.12
CA ARG A 97 -0.34 24.83 21.76
C ARG A 97 0.47 23.56 21.51
N GLY A 98 1.66 23.45 22.08
CA GLY A 98 2.43 22.19 22.06
C GLY A 98 1.69 21.06 22.78
N VAL A 99 1.01 21.35 23.90
CA VAL A 99 0.16 20.35 24.57
C VAL A 99 -1.01 19.93 23.69
N GLN A 100 -1.73 20.88 23.09
CA GLN A 100 -2.85 20.60 22.19
C GLN A 100 -2.41 19.78 20.97
N PHE A 101 -1.24 20.11 20.39
CA PHE A 101 -0.64 19.35 19.29
C PHE A 101 -0.36 17.90 19.72
N ARG A 102 0.28 17.67 20.88
CA ARG A 102 0.54 16.30 21.36
C ARG A 102 -0.72 15.52 21.66
N GLN A 103 -1.78 16.15 22.16
CA GLN A 103 -3.09 15.51 22.36
C GLN A 103 -3.70 15.07 21.02
N TRP A 104 -3.64 15.91 19.99
CA TRP A 104 -4.08 15.58 18.64
C TRP A 104 -3.24 14.44 18.05
N ALA A 105 -1.90 14.53 18.12
CA ALA A 105 -0.99 13.52 17.61
C ALA A 105 -1.21 12.15 18.30
N ASN A 106 -1.32 12.15 19.63
CA ASN A 106 -1.57 10.93 20.41
C ASN A 106 -2.92 10.28 20.05
N ARG A 107 -3.96 11.07 19.79
CA ARG A 107 -5.26 10.55 19.36
C ARG A 107 -5.14 9.81 18.04
N ASN A 108 -4.52 10.44 17.03
CA ASN A 108 -4.32 9.85 15.72
C ASN A 108 -3.42 8.61 15.76
N LEU A 109 -2.31 8.66 16.50
CA LEU A 109 -1.42 7.51 16.68
C LEU A 109 -2.10 6.35 17.42
N ALA A 110 -2.87 6.64 18.48
CA ALA A 110 -3.64 5.63 19.19
C ALA A 110 -4.73 5.01 18.31
N GLU A 111 -5.35 5.77 17.44
CA GLU A 111 -6.31 5.27 16.47
C GLU A 111 -5.64 4.36 15.45
N TYR A 112 -4.52 4.79 14.87
CA TYR A 112 -3.71 3.99 13.95
C TYR A 112 -3.26 2.67 14.58
N LEU A 113 -2.71 2.70 15.79
CA LEU A 113 -2.24 1.50 16.48
C LEU A 113 -3.37 0.50 16.80
N ARG A 114 -4.58 1.00 17.09
CA ARG A 114 -5.74 0.13 17.35
C ARG A 114 -6.40 -0.41 16.10
N LYS A 115 -6.55 0.42 15.05
CA LYS A 115 -7.34 0.08 13.86
C LYS A 115 -6.48 -0.31 12.65
N GLY A 116 -5.22 0.14 12.60
CA GLY A 116 -4.34 0.01 11.44
C GLY A 116 -4.54 1.09 10.37
N PHE A 117 -5.39 2.08 10.61
CA PHE A 117 -5.63 3.22 9.71
C PHE A 117 -6.14 4.44 10.48
N VAL A 118 -5.97 5.62 9.88
CA VAL A 118 -6.61 6.89 10.22
C VAL A 118 -7.16 7.48 8.93
N ILE A 119 -8.42 7.94 8.94
CA ILE A 119 -9.09 8.52 7.77
C ILE A 119 -9.64 9.88 8.16
N ASP A 120 -9.39 10.88 7.33
CA ASP A 120 -10.00 12.19 7.39
C ASP A 120 -11.13 12.27 6.35
N ASP A 121 -12.34 11.89 6.77
CA ASP A 121 -13.53 11.80 5.93
C ASP A 121 -13.89 13.15 5.28
N GLU A 122 -13.74 14.26 6.02
CA GLU A 122 -14.04 15.59 5.52
C GLU A 122 -13.09 16.00 4.40
N ARG A 123 -11.81 15.76 4.59
CA ARG A 123 -10.80 16.06 3.59
C ARG A 123 -10.96 15.21 2.32
N LEU A 124 -11.31 13.94 2.46
CA LEU A 124 -11.50 13.03 1.32
C LEU A 124 -12.77 13.35 0.53
N LYS A 125 -13.82 13.87 1.19
CA LYS A 125 -15.04 14.32 0.52
C LYS A 125 -14.89 15.69 -0.14
N ASN A 126 -14.07 16.57 0.44
CA ASN A 126 -13.89 17.97 0.05
C ASN A 126 -12.40 18.31 -0.03
N PRO A 127 -11.71 17.99 -1.13
CA PRO A 127 -10.25 18.16 -1.23
C PRO A 127 -9.77 19.63 -1.23
N ASP A 128 -10.66 20.61 -1.35
CA ASP A 128 -10.42 22.06 -1.27
C ASP A 128 -9.14 22.54 -1.97
N GLY A 129 -8.82 21.97 -3.15
CA GLY A 129 -7.65 22.30 -3.94
C GLY A 129 -6.33 21.69 -3.46
N ARG A 130 -6.34 20.89 -2.39
CA ARG A 130 -5.20 20.06 -1.96
C ARG A 130 -5.05 18.83 -2.87
N PRO A 131 -3.87 18.17 -2.89
CA PRO A 131 -3.71 16.92 -3.61
C PRO A 131 -4.78 15.91 -3.19
N ASP A 132 -5.50 15.37 -4.15
CA ASP A 132 -6.54 14.37 -3.93
C ASP A 132 -5.90 12.97 -3.86
N HIS A 133 -6.07 12.30 -2.73
CA HIS A 133 -5.59 10.94 -2.48
C HIS A 133 -6.74 9.91 -2.44
N PHE A 134 -7.93 10.30 -2.92
CA PHE A 134 -9.10 9.42 -2.87
C PHE A 134 -8.92 8.16 -3.72
N ASP A 135 -8.36 8.30 -4.92
CA ASP A 135 -8.09 7.17 -5.80
C ASP A 135 -7.04 6.20 -5.22
N GLU A 136 -6.01 6.73 -4.53
CA GLU A 136 -5.03 5.92 -3.80
C GLU A 136 -5.70 5.12 -2.68
N LEU A 137 -6.57 5.75 -1.89
CA LEU A 137 -7.33 5.08 -0.84
C LEU A 137 -8.21 3.97 -1.41
N LEU A 138 -8.95 4.25 -2.52
CA LEU A 138 -9.79 3.25 -3.18
C LEU A 138 -8.96 2.07 -3.71
N ALA A 139 -7.79 2.31 -4.28
CA ALA A 139 -6.88 1.27 -4.72
C ALA A 139 -6.44 0.38 -3.55
N ARG A 140 -6.02 0.96 -2.43
CA ARG A 140 -5.63 0.22 -1.21
C ARG A 140 -6.79 -0.60 -0.63
N ILE A 141 -8.00 -0.03 -0.58
CA ILE A 141 -9.18 -0.76 -0.10
C ILE A 141 -9.47 -1.95 -1.01
N ARG A 142 -9.39 -1.78 -2.34
CA ARG A 142 -9.55 -2.88 -3.30
C ARG A 142 -8.54 -3.99 -3.08
N ASP A 143 -7.27 -3.65 -2.93
CA ASP A 143 -6.19 -4.61 -2.68
C ASP A 143 -6.41 -5.40 -1.39
N ILE A 144 -6.82 -4.74 -0.31
CA ILE A 144 -7.13 -5.39 0.96
C ILE A 144 -8.31 -6.36 0.81
N ARG A 145 -9.41 -5.93 0.16
CA ARG A 145 -10.61 -6.77 -0.05
C ARG A 145 -10.33 -7.94 -0.98
N ALA A 146 -9.54 -7.72 -2.03
CA ALA A 146 -9.16 -8.74 -3.00
C ALA A 146 -7.98 -9.62 -2.54
N SER A 147 -7.42 -9.37 -1.33
CA SER A 147 -6.39 -10.24 -0.79
C SER A 147 -6.94 -11.67 -0.61
N GLU A 148 -6.13 -12.66 -0.97
CA GLU A 148 -6.55 -14.07 -1.01
C GLU A 148 -7.22 -14.53 0.29
N LYS A 149 -6.63 -14.20 1.45
CA LYS A 149 -7.16 -14.55 2.76
C LYS A 149 -8.54 -13.91 3.02
N ARG A 150 -8.73 -12.62 2.70
CA ARG A 150 -10.00 -11.92 2.92
C ARG A 150 -11.06 -12.39 1.95
N PHE A 151 -10.70 -12.59 0.70
CA PHE A 151 -11.60 -13.11 -0.31
C PHE A 151 -12.11 -14.51 0.08
N TYR A 152 -11.20 -15.42 0.48
CA TYR A 152 -11.57 -16.76 0.94
C TYR A 152 -12.51 -16.72 2.16
N GLN A 153 -12.19 -15.90 3.17
CA GLN A 153 -13.07 -15.75 4.35
C GLN A 153 -14.46 -15.27 3.97
N LYS A 154 -14.57 -14.25 3.11
CA LYS A 154 -15.86 -13.70 2.68
C LYS A 154 -16.67 -14.71 1.86
N VAL A 155 -16.03 -15.41 0.94
CA VAL A 155 -16.68 -16.47 0.17
C VAL A 155 -17.25 -17.54 1.11
N ARG A 156 -16.50 -17.95 2.12
CA ARG A 156 -16.95 -18.91 3.13
C ARG A 156 -18.16 -18.39 3.93
N ASP A 157 -18.10 -17.13 4.36
CA ASP A 157 -19.20 -16.49 5.11
C ASP A 157 -20.49 -16.43 4.27
N LEU A 158 -20.37 -16.08 2.97
CA LEU A 158 -21.49 -16.04 2.02
C LEU A 158 -22.08 -17.43 1.77
N PHE A 159 -21.24 -18.45 1.66
CA PHE A 159 -21.71 -19.83 1.48
C PHE A 159 -22.43 -20.39 2.68
N ALA A 160 -22.01 -20.03 3.89
CA ALA A 160 -22.71 -20.41 5.11
C ALA A 160 -24.18 -19.93 5.14
N LEU A 161 -24.56 -18.98 4.27
CA LEU A 161 -25.93 -18.52 4.08
C LEU A 161 -26.74 -19.36 3.07
N SER A 162 -26.09 -20.28 2.37
CA SER A 162 -26.76 -21.12 1.36
C SER A 162 -27.50 -22.29 2.04
N SER A 163 -28.70 -22.59 1.53
CA SER A 163 -29.54 -23.65 2.07
C SER A 163 -29.00 -25.07 1.88
N ASP A 164 -28.17 -25.24 0.85
CA ASP A 164 -27.51 -26.49 0.45
C ASP A 164 -26.00 -26.51 0.78
N TYR A 165 -25.56 -25.62 1.68
CA TYR A 165 -24.15 -25.55 2.05
C TYR A 165 -23.69 -26.77 2.83
N ASP A 166 -22.76 -27.51 2.23
CA ASP A 166 -22.02 -28.54 2.95
C ASP A 166 -20.90 -27.91 3.77
N LYS A 167 -21.01 -28.05 5.10
CA LYS A 167 -20.03 -27.48 6.06
C LYS A 167 -18.62 -28.09 5.97
N THR A 168 -18.40 -29.06 5.07
CA THR A 168 -17.06 -29.60 4.80
C THR A 168 -16.21 -28.54 4.12
N ASP A 169 -14.99 -28.32 4.65
CA ASP A 169 -14.01 -27.39 4.06
C ASP A 169 -13.72 -27.72 2.59
N LYS A 170 -13.87 -28.98 2.18
CA LYS A 170 -13.59 -29.44 0.83
C LYS A 170 -14.49 -28.81 -0.23
N ALA A 171 -15.82 -28.70 0.00
CA ALA A 171 -16.73 -28.05 -0.94
C ALA A 171 -16.42 -26.57 -1.11
N THR A 172 -16.11 -25.88 0.01
CA THR A 172 -15.72 -24.48 0.01
C THR A 172 -14.39 -24.27 -0.72
N GLN A 173 -13.41 -25.13 -0.51
CA GLN A 173 -12.11 -25.05 -1.19
C GLN A 173 -12.24 -25.27 -2.71
N MET A 174 -13.06 -26.25 -3.12
CA MET A 174 -13.29 -26.51 -4.54
C MET A 174 -13.94 -25.32 -5.22
N PHE A 175 -14.98 -24.75 -4.63
CA PHE A 175 -15.64 -23.58 -5.22
C PHE A 175 -14.72 -22.35 -5.25
N TYR A 176 -13.94 -22.12 -4.20
CA TYR A 176 -12.96 -21.04 -4.16
C TYR A 176 -11.95 -21.19 -5.31
N ALA A 177 -11.40 -22.39 -5.50
CA ALA A 177 -10.46 -22.67 -6.58
C ALA A 177 -11.10 -22.49 -7.98
N GLU A 178 -12.35 -22.92 -8.15
CA GLU A 178 -13.12 -22.73 -9.38
C GLU A 178 -13.35 -21.24 -9.67
N THR A 179 -13.81 -20.49 -8.66
CA THR A 179 -14.05 -19.04 -8.78
C THR A 179 -12.74 -18.29 -9.08
N GLN A 180 -11.67 -18.64 -8.40
CA GLN A 180 -10.36 -18.02 -8.63
C GLN A 180 -9.86 -18.28 -10.05
N ASN A 181 -9.99 -19.50 -10.56
CA ASN A 181 -9.62 -19.82 -11.94
C ASN A 181 -10.49 -19.07 -12.97
N LYS A 182 -11.80 -18.94 -12.75
CA LYS A 182 -12.68 -18.15 -13.63
C LYS A 182 -12.27 -16.68 -13.68
N LEU A 183 -11.96 -16.08 -12.52
CA LEU A 183 -11.53 -14.70 -12.43
C LEU A 183 -10.16 -14.47 -13.09
N LEU A 184 -9.19 -15.38 -12.86
CA LEU A 184 -7.88 -15.32 -13.51
C LEU A 184 -8.01 -15.46 -15.03
N TYR A 185 -8.80 -16.42 -15.49
CA TYR A 185 -9.02 -16.64 -16.91
C TYR A 185 -9.71 -15.44 -17.59
N ALA A 186 -10.65 -14.82 -16.92
CA ALA A 186 -11.32 -13.62 -17.41
C ALA A 186 -10.31 -12.51 -17.75
N VAL A 187 -9.32 -12.32 -16.88
CA VAL A 187 -8.32 -11.24 -17.01
C VAL A 187 -7.18 -11.60 -17.96
N THR A 188 -6.68 -12.85 -17.87
CA THR A 188 -5.43 -13.25 -18.54
C THR A 188 -5.64 -14.17 -19.75
N GLY A 189 -6.81 -14.77 -19.87
CA GLY A 189 -7.07 -15.87 -20.81
C GLY A 189 -6.44 -17.21 -20.40
N GLN A 190 -5.93 -17.31 -19.16
CA GLN A 190 -5.22 -18.48 -18.63
C GLN A 190 -5.74 -18.88 -17.25
N THR A 191 -5.77 -20.16 -16.95
CA THR A 191 -6.02 -20.66 -15.59
C THR A 191 -4.80 -20.44 -14.69
N SER A 192 -4.98 -20.59 -13.38
CA SER A 192 -3.88 -20.50 -12.40
C SER A 192 -2.68 -21.40 -12.75
N ALA A 193 -2.95 -22.60 -13.24
CA ALA A 193 -1.90 -23.55 -13.61
C ALA A 193 -1.17 -23.11 -14.89
N GLU A 194 -1.91 -22.65 -15.88
CA GLU A 194 -1.34 -22.17 -17.15
C GLU A 194 -0.51 -20.90 -16.96
N ILE A 195 -0.95 -19.94 -16.11
CA ILE A 195 -0.15 -18.74 -15.79
C ILE A 195 1.22 -19.12 -15.26
N VAL A 196 1.28 -20.00 -14.25
CA VAL A 196 2.55 -20.38 -13.65
C VAL A 196 3.44 -21.10 -14.64
N THR A 197 2.91 -22.06 -15.41
CA THR A 197 3.72 -22.85 -16.37
C THR A 197 4.19 -22.06 -17.59
N THR A 198 3.51 -20.96 -17.94
CA THR A 198 3.91 -20.13 -19.08
C THR A 198 4.80 -18.94 -18.70
N ARG A 199 4.73 -18.49 -17.43
CA ARG A 199 5.43 -17.26 -16.98
C ARG A 199 6.61 -17.54 -16.07
N ALA A 200 6.68 -18.71 -15.43
CA ALA A 200 7.82 -19.07 -14.62
C ALA A 200 9.04 -19.39 -15.51
N ASP A 201 10.10 -18.62 -15.36
CA ASP A 201 11.32 -18.70 -16.15
C ASP A 201 12.53 -18.49 -15.25
N ALA A 202 13.44 -19.50 -15.19
CA ALA A 202 14.64 -19.46 -14.37
C ALA A 202 15.65 -18.39 -14.83
N ASP A 203 15.58 -17.93 -16.08
CA ASP A 203 16.45 -16.91 -16.64
C ASP A 203 15.91 -15.49 -16.43
N ALA A 204 14.60 -15.35 -16.18
CA ALA A 204 13.97 -14.06 -15.97
C ALA A 204 14.29 -13.47 -14.57
N PRO A 205 14.35 -12.15 -14.43
CA PRO A 205 14.44 -11.50 -13.13
C PRO A 205 13.33 -12.00 -12.19
N ASN A 206 13.72 -12.38 -10.96
CA ASN A 206 12.80 -12.91 -9.95
C ASN A 206 11.96 -14.11 -10.43
N MET A 207 12.48 -14.89 -11.36
CA MET A 207 11.81 -16.06 -11.95
C MET A 207 10.49 -15.68 -12.68
N GLY A 208 10.38 -14.43 -13.18
CA GLY A 208 9.16 -13.91 -13.81
C GLY A 208 8.07 -13.45 -12.85
N LEU A 209 8.30 -13.52 -11.51
CA LEU A 209 7.37 -12.97 -10.54
C LEU A 209 7.40 -11.45 -10.53
N THR A 210 6.22 -10.85 -10.41
CA THR A 210 6.01 -9.40 -10.27
C THR A 210 5.80 -8.99 -8.81
N SER A 211 5.40 -9.96 -7.95
CA SER A 211 5.19 -9.73 -6.51
C SER A 211 5.51 -10.99 -5.70
N TRP A 212 6.02 -10.81 -4.48
CA TRP A 212 6.30 -11.89 -3.51
C TRP A 212 6.40 -11.35 -2.10
N LYS A 213 6.47 -12.24 -1.10
CA LYS A 213 6.56 -11.85 0.31
C LYS A 213 8.01 -11.77 0.78
N GLY A 214 8.44 -10.61 1.27
CA GLY A 214 9.79 -10.39 1.82
C GLY A 214 10.80 -9.89 0.79
N ALA A 215 12.10 -9.96 1.12
CA ALA A 215 13.17 -9.38 0.29
C ALA A 215 13.53 -10.24 -0.94
N VAL A 216 13.31 -11.54 -0.88
CA VAL A 216 13.69 -12.50 -1.95
C VAL A 216 12.57 -13.48 -2.23
N VAL A 217 12.47 -13.92 -3.48
CA VAL A 217 11.54 -14.97 -3.92
C VAL A 217 11.83 -16.28 -3.19
N ARG A 218 10.80 -16.91 -2.65
CA ARG A 218 10.87 -18.18 -1.92
C ARG A 218 10.07 -19.26 -2.62
N LYS A 219 10.38 -20.53 -2.31
CA LYS A 219 9.73 -21.72 -2.88
C LYS A 219 8.19 -21.71 -2.76
N GLN A 220 7.65 -21.12 -1.69
CA GLN A 220 6.19 -20.99 -1.50
C GLN A 220 5.54 -19.90 -2.38
N ASP A 221 6.31 -18.95 -2.88
CA ASP A 221 5.78 -17.84 -3.69
C ASP A 221 5.57 -18.25 -5.15
N VAL A 222 6.37 -19.22 -5.65
CA VAL A 222 6.43 -19.56 -7.07
C VAL A 222 5.25 -20.39 -7.58
N ILE A 223 4.46 -20.96 -6.69
CA ILE A 223 3.25 -21.73 -7.06
C ILE A 223 1.97 -20.87 -7.10
N ILE A 224 2.08 -19.60 -6.72
CA ILE A 224 0.95 -18.66 -6.63
C ILE A 224 0.83 -17.89 -7.94
N ALA A 225 -0.18 -18.19 -8.75
CA ALA A 225 -0.40 -17.55 -10.05
C ALA A 225 -0.52 -16.01 -9.98
N LYS A 226 -1.14 -15.48 -8.91
CA LYS A 226 -1.28 -14.05 -8.68
C LYS A 226 0.06 -13.32 -8.66
N ASN A 227 1.14 -13.98 -8.25
CA ASN A 227 2.47 -13.40 -8.18
C ASN A 227 3.13 -13.16 -9.55
N TYR A 228 2.57 -13.71 -10.63
CA TYR A 228 3.03 -13.54 -12.00
C TYR A 228 2.20 -12.56 -12.83
N LEU A 229 1.19 -11.93 -12.23
CA LEU A 229 0.32 -10.99 -12.93
C LEU A 229 1.03 -9.66 -13.13
N THR A 230 0.80 -9.04 -14.28
CA THR A 230 1.19 -7.63 -14.49
C THR A 230 0.36 -6.71 -13.59
N HIS A 231 0.79 -5.46 -13.44
CA HIS A 231 0.05 -4.48 -12.65
C HIS A 231 -1.39 -4.31 -13.14
N ASP A 232 -1.60 -4.21 -14.45
CA ASP A 232 -2.92 -4.02 -15.05
C ASP A 232 -3.83 -5.25 -14.89
N GLU A 233 -3.25 -6.45 -15.03
CA GLU A 233 -3.96 -7.70 -14.78
C GLU A 233 -4.37 -7.81 -13.31
N LEU A 234 -3.49 -7.41 -12.39
CA LEU A 234 -3.76 -7.43 -10.96
C LEU A 234 -4.86 -6.44 -10.57
N ASP A 235 -4.83 -5.20 -11.10
CA ASP A 235 -5.88 -4.21 -10.86
C ASP A 235 -7.23 -4.71 -11.40
N SER A 236 -7.24 -5.25 -12.62
CA SER A 236 -8.45 -5.83 -13.23
C SER A 236 -9.01 -6.99 -12.40
N LEU A 237 -8.16 -7.91 -11.95
CA LEU A 237 -8.54 -9.02 -11.08
C LEU A 237 -9.15 -8.51 -9.76
N ASN A 238 -8.49 -7.54 -9.11
CA ASN A 238 -8.95 -6.97 -7.85
C ASN A 238 -10.32 -6.28 -8.00
N ARG A 239 -10.57 -5.60 -9.13
CA ARG A 239 -11.87 -5.00 -9.45
C ARG A 239 -12.97 -6.07 -9.60
N LEU A 240 -12.71 -7.14 -10.36
CA LEU A 240 -13.66 -8.24 -10.52
C LEU A 240 -13.98 -8.94 -9.19
N VAL A 241 -12.98 -9.15 -8.34
CA VAL A 241 -13.17 -9.70 -6.99
C VAL A 241 -14.09 -8.80 -6.15
N VAL A 242 -13.89 -7.49 -6.18
CA VAL A 242 -14.73 -6.54 -5.44
C VAL A 242 -16.15 -6.52 -5.98
N ILE A 243 -16.35 -6.49 -7.30
CA ILE A 243 -17.68 -6.55 -7.92
C ILE A 243 -18.41 -7.84 -7.51
N PHE A 244 -17.71 -8.98 -7.52
CA PHE A 244 -18.28 -10.25 -7.08
C PHE A 244 -18.72 -10.18 -5.61
N LEU A 245 -17.86 -9.71 -4.71
CA LEU A 245 -18.17 -9.62 -3.28
C LEU A 245 -19.32 -8.65 -3.00
N GLU A 246 -19.35 -7.47 -3.62
CA GLU A 246 -20.42 -6.49 -3.46
C GLU A 246 -21.77 -7.05 -3.94
N THR A 247 -21.77 -7.69 -5.10
CA THR A 247 -22.98 -8.32 -5.65
C THR A 247 -23.48 -9.44 -4.74
N ALA A 248 -22.57 -10.26 -4.23
CA ALA A 248 -22.90 -11.37 -3.34
C ALA A 248 -23.44 -10.87 -1.99
N GLU A 249 -22.79 -9.87 -1.38
CA GLU A 249 -23.24 -9.26 -0.11
C GLU A 249 -24.63 -8.59 -0.27
N PHE A 250 -24.83 -7.86 -1.38
CA PHE A 250 -26.12 -7.22 -1.66
C PHE A 250 -27.26 -8.24 -1.80
N ARG A 251 -27.01 -9.36 -2.51
CA ARG A 251 -28.00 -10.44 -2.66
C ARG A 251 -28.27 -11.16 -1.35
N ALA A 252 -27.25 -11.45 -0.56
CA ALA A 252 -27.37 -12.06 0.77
C ALA A 252 -28.22 -11.18 1.70
N LYS A 253 -28.00 -9.86 1.68
CA LYS A 253 -28.77 -8.90 2.49
C LYS A 253 -30.27 -8.89 2.12
N ASN A 254 -30.59 -9.10 0.85
CA ASN A 254 -31.98 -9.13 0.38
C ASN A 254 -32.69 -10.48 0.61
N ARG A 255 -32.11 -11.39 1.39
CA ARG A 255 -32.68 -12.68 1.84
C ARG A 255 -33.31 -13.52 0.71
N LYS A 256 -32.70 -13.53 -0.47
CA LYS A 256 -33.09 -14.43 -1.57
C LYS A 256 -32.60 -15.84 -1.26
N ASP A 257 -33.32 -16.85 -1.72
CA ASP A 257 -32.88 -18.25 -1.61
C ASP A 257 -31.52 -18.40 -2.28
N LEU A 258 -30.52 -18.62 -1.44
CA LEU A 258 -29.14 -18.77 -1.85
C LEU A 258 -28.78 -20.25 -1.87
N THR A 259 -28.25 -20.72 -3.00
CA THR A 259 -27.72 -22.08 -3.16
C THR A 259 -26.30 -22.02 -3.69
N MET A 260 -25.55 -23.11 -3.55
CA MET A 260 -24.19 -23.20 -4.10
C MET A 260 -24.20 -23.06 -5.63
N ASN A 261 -25.23 -23.57 -6.30
CA ASN A 261 -25.41 -23.38 -7.74
C ASN A 261 -25.66 -21.91 -8.11
N PHE A 262 -26.46 -21.20 -7.31
CA PHE A 262 -26.65 -19.76 -7.50
C PHE A 262 -25.32 -18.98 -7.51
N TRP A 263 -24.41 -19.31 -6.60
CA TRP A 263 -23.10 -18.62 -6.55
C TRP A 263 -22.26 -18.91 -7.79
N ARG A 264 -22.26 -20.14 -8.33
CA ARG A 264 -21.56 -20.47 -9.57
C ARG A 264 -22.10 -19.69 -10.77
N GLU A 265 -23.40 -19.64 -10.92
CA GLU A 265 -24.04 -18.85 -11.98
C GLU A 265 -23.81 -17.34 -11.82
N ASN A 266 -23.75 -16.86 -10.57
CA ASN A 266 -23.52 -15.45 -10.31
C ASN A 266 -22.11 -14.99 -10.72
N VAL A 267 -21.08 -15.81 -10.54
CA VAL A 267 -19.74 -15.52 -11.06
C VAL A 267 -19.79 -15.35 -12.58
N ASP A 268 -20.41 -16.28 -13.29
CA ASP A 268 -20.49 -16.25 -14.75
C ASP A 268 -21.31 -15.04 -15.25
N LYS A 269 -22.42 -14.72 -14.59
CA LYS A 269 -23.23 -13.52 -14.90
C LYS A 269 -22.46 -12.22 -14.69
N ILE A 270 -21.66 -12.13 -13.62
CA ILE A 270 -20.82 -10.96 -13.36
C ILE A 270 -19.76 -10.83 -14.46
N LEU A 271 -19.10 -11.91 -14.83
CA LEU A 271 -18.09 -11.89 -15.88
C LEU A 271 -18.70 -11.45 -17.23
N LEU A 272 -19.83 -12.02 -17.62
CA LEU A 272 -20.53 -11.65 -18.85
C LEU A 272 -21.00 -10.19 -18.85
N SER A 273 -21.53 -9.69 -17.72
CA SER A 273 -22.01 -8.29 -17.62
C SER A 273 -20.87 -7.27 -17.65
N ASN A 274 -19.62 -7.71 -17.51
CA ASN A 274 -18.43 -6.89 -17.63
C ASN A 274 -17.60 -7.23 -18.88
N ASP A 275 -18.22 -7.85 -19.89
CA ASP A 275 -17.60 -8.22 -21.16
C ASP A 275 -16.35 -9.10 -21.02
N GLN A 276 -16.30 -9.91 -19.95
CA GLN A 276 -15.18 -10.79 -19.68
C GLN A 276 -15.36 -12.19 -20.28
N ARG A 277 -14.23 -12.83 -20.55
CA ARG A 277 -14.20 -14.21 -21.07
C ARG A 277 -14.62 -15.21 -20.00
N LEU A 278 -15.41 -16.21 -20.40
CA LEU A 278 -15.75 -17.32 -19.51
C LEU A 278 -14.82 -18.51 -19.70
N LEU A 279 -14.42 -19.11 -18.60
CA LEU A 279 -13.73 -20.39 -18.59
C LEU A 279 -14.76 -21.51 -18.83
N SER A 280 -14.68 -22.17 -19.98
CA SER A 280 -15.62 -23.23 -20.39
C SER A 280 -15.16 -24.64 -20.00
N ASN A 281 -13.91 -24.81 -19.55
CA ASN A 281 -13.33 -26.10 -19.22
C ASN A 281 -12.40 -25.99 -17.96
N ALA A 282 -11.84 -27.09 -17.53
CA ALA A 282 -10.97 -27.14 -16.34
C ALA A 282 -9.54 -26.59 -16.58
N GLY A 283 -9.23 -26.09 -17.78
CA GLY A 283 -7.86 -25.75 -18.20
C GLY A 283 -7.08 -26.97 -18.71
N MET A 284 -5.96 -26.72 -19.35
CA MET A 284 -5.13 -27.78 -19.97
C MET A 284 -4.06 -28.33 -19.03
N VAL A 285 -3.73 -27.63 -17.93
CA VAL A 285 -2.66 -27.98 -17.01
C VAL A 285 -3.24 -28.39 -15.64
N ARG A 286 -2.82 -29.55 -15.14
CA ARG A 286 -3.21 -30.04 -13.81
C ARG A 286 -2.40 -29.32 -12.72
N LYS A 287 -2.99 -29.18 -11.54
CA LYS A 287 -2.37 -28.50 -10.38
C LYS A 287 -1.04 -29.13 -9.98
N GLU A 288 -1.01 -30.45 -9.92
CA GLU A 288 0.19 -31.22 -9.52
C GLU A 288 1.35 -30.93 -10.48
N HIS A 289 1.10 -30.95 -11.78
CA HIS A 289 2.10 -30.65 -12.79
C HIS A 289 2.61 -29.20 -12.69
N LYS A 290 1.72 -28.25 -12.42
CA LYS A 290 2.08 -26.83 -12.16
C LYS A 290 3.06 -26.72 -11.00
N ASP A 291 2.76 -27.36 -9.85
CA ASP A 291 3.56 -27.24 -8.64
C ASP A 291 4.95 -27.87 -8.83
N GLU A 292 5.01 -29.06 -9.45
CA GLU A 292 6.26 -29.72 -9.79
C GLU A 292 7.13 -28.89 -10.73
N PHE A 293 6.54 -28.37 -11.81
CA PHE A 293 7.22 -27.51 -12.77
C PHE A 293 7.76 -26.23 -12.08
N ALA A 294 6.93 -25.52 -11.31
CA ALA A 294 7.34 -24.30 -10.62
C ALA A 294 8.50 -24.55 -9.63
N TYR A 295 8.48 -25.68 -8.94
CA TYR A 295 9.58 -26.03 -8.02
C TYR A 295 10.86 -26.38 -8.76
N GLN A 296 10.80 -27.07 -9.89
CA GLN A 296 11.95 -27.37 -10.72
C GLN A 296 12.61 -26.09 -11.25
N VAL A 297 11.81 -25.18 -11.82
CA VAL A 297 12.29 -23.89 -12.30
C VAL A 297 12.88 -23.04 -11.16
N TYR A 298 12.28 -23.10 -9.97
CA TYR A 298 12.80 -22.40 -8.79
C TYR A 298 14.17 -22.93 -8.34
N GLU A 299 14.40 -24.23 -8.38
CA GLU A 299 15.69 -24.80 -8.00
C GLU A 299 16.80 -24.33 -8.94
N GLU A 300 16.54 -24.26 -10.23
CA GLU A 300 17.47 -23.71 -11.22
C GLU A 300 17.73 -22.21 -10.98
N PHE A 301 16.68 -21.42 -10.82
CA PHE A 301 16.77 -20.00 -10.50
C PHE A 301 17.58 -19.73 -9.23
N ASN A 302 17.27 -20.46 -8.16
CA ASN A 302 17.91 -20.28 -6.86
C ASN A 302 19.40 -20.70 -6.88
N ALA A 303 19.75 -21.74 -7.64
CA ALA A 303 21.15 -22.13 -7.82
C ALA A 303 21.96 -21.05 -8.56
N ARG A 304 21.38 -20.44 -9.61
CA ARG A 304 22.00 -19.31 -10.33
C ARG A 304 22.12 -18.07 -9.46
N ARG A 305 21.09 -17.73 -8.70
CA ARG A 305 21.11 -16.59 -7.76
C ARG A 305 22.22 -16.75 -6.73
N LYS A 306 22.31 -17.89 -6.05
CA LYS A 306 23.37 -18.16 -5.05
C LYS A 306 24.77 -18.08 -5.65
N ARG A 307 24.94 -18.57 -6.90
CA ARG A 307 26.24 -18.46 -7.59
C ARG A 307 26.61 -17.01 -7.86
N LYS A 308 25.64 -16.19 -8.28
CA LYS A 308 25.84 -14.77 -8.53
C LYS A 308 26.17 -14.01 -7.24
N GLU A 309 25.40 -14.24 -6.17
CA GLU A 309 25.63 -13.65 -4.84
C GLU A 309 27.04 -14.01 -4.31
N ALA A 310 27.50 -15.27 -4.48
CA ALA A 310 28.84 -15.67 -4.08
C ALA A 310 29.94 -14.94 -4.85
N ILE A 311 29.79 -14.80 -6.18
CA ILE A 311 30.75 -14.07 -7.02
C ILE A 311 30.79 -12.58 -6.66
N GLU A 312 29.63 -11.97 -6.35
CA GLU A 312 29.54 -10.57 -5.91
C GLU A 312 30.22 -10.38 -4.55
N ALA A 313 29.97 -11.27 -3.58
CA ALA A 313 30.62 -11.23 -2.28
C ALA A 313 32.15 -11.37 -2.39
N ASP A 314 32.65 -12.34 -3.19
CA ASP A 314 34.08 -12.50 -3.44
C ASP A 314 34.70 -11.24 -4.05
N ARG A 315 33.97 -10.55 -4.94
CA ARG A 315 34.43 -9.30 -5.56
C ARG A 315 34.50 -8.15 -4.53
N GLU A 316 33.45 -8.00 -3.69
CA GLU A 316 33.40 -6.97 -2.63
C GLU A 316 34.53 -7.18 -1.61
N ASP A 317 34.77 -8.43 -1.19
CA ASP A 317 35.87 -8.77 -0.31
C ASP A 317 37.25 -8.43 -0.92
N MET A 318 37.43 -8.70 -2.23
CA MET A 318 38.65 -8.33 -2.96
C MET A 318 38.85 -6.80 -3.11
N GLU A 319 37.76 -6.02 -3.28
CA GLU A 319 37.83 -4.57 -3.32
C GLU A 319 38.20 -4.00 -1.96
N GLN A 320 37.59 -4.51 -0.87
CA GLN A 320 37.94 -4.08 0.51
C GLN A 320 39.39 -4.40 0.86
N LEU A 321 39.91 -5.56 0.46
CA LEU A 321 41.35 -5.91 0.68
C LEU A 321 42.29 -4.92 -0.04
N LYS A 322 41.95 -4.50 -1.28
CA LYS A 322 42.74 -3.51 -2.03
C LYS A 322 42.70 -2.11 -1.39
N GLU A 323 41.58 -1.73 -0.75
CA GLU A 323 41.48 -0.46 -0.03
C GLU A 323 42.30 -0.47 1.27
N LEU A 324 42.50 -1.61 1.90
CA LEU A 324 43.33 -1.75 3.09
C LEU A 324 44.83 -1.81 2.79
N GLU A 325 45.24 -2.12 1.55
CA GLU A 325 46.63 -2.15 1.10
C GLU A 325 47.16 -0.78 0.59
N ASN A 326 46.27 0.21 0.42
CA ASN A 326 46.62 1.59 0.03
C ASN A 326 46.56 2.56 1.23
#